data_0feec1220cc9ae051176a1f88d750a73
#
_entry.id   0feec1220cc9ae051176a1f88d750a73
#
_cell.length_a   1.000
_cell.length_b   1.000
_cell.length_c   1.000
_cell.angle_alpha   90.00
_cell.angle_beta   90.00
_cell.angle_gamma   90.00
#
_symmetry.space_group_name_H-M   'P 1'
#
loop_
_entity.id
_entity.type
_entity.pdbx_description
1 polymer ?
#
loop_
_entity_poly.entity_id
_entity_poly.type
_entity_poly.pdbx_seq_one_letter_code
_entity_poly.pdbx_strand_id
1 'polypeptide(L)'
;DINPLGIDIGSRGIPMFELDMNRVFPGDNNGAVAESVAAGIVSDIIGSDFCLDIHSSNIFVREMPQVRLNDDNVDKLLPYAKMLNADFVWIFSSITVLDATLAYSLNHLGVPTLVAEMGVGNRINKEYSLQLLDGIFYLMIQLGIWEDEPVKVREPIISTEGEVNFLTAKESGIFVPAINSCGIIHMGDNIGDIIEPIEGRILQHIESPMDGIVFTLRENPVVYKGALLARVHGGRK
;
A
#
# COMPACT_ATOMS: atom_id res chain seq x y z
N ASP A 1 -9.86 4.27 -13.11
CA ASP A 1 -8.94 3.18 -13.46
C ASP A 1 -8.01 3.61 -14.59
N ILE A 2 -6.71 3.55 -14.33
CA ILE A 2 -5.68 4.00 -15.27
C ILE A 2 -5.18 2.91 -16.22
N ASN A 3 -5.58 1.65 -16.02
CA ASN A 3 -5.18 0.51 -16.86
C ASN A 3 -6.33 -0.50 -17.04
N PRO A 4 -7.45 -0.11 -17.67
CA PRO A 4 -8.62 -0.99 -17.81
C PRO A 4 -8.32 -2.28 -18.59
N LEU A 5 -7.42 -2.23 -19.57
CA LEU A 5 -6.99 -3.42 -20.31
C LEU A 5 -6.22 -4.41 -19.42
N GLY A 6 -5.45 -3.90 -18.46
CA GLY A 6 -4.77 -4.73 -17.47
C GLY A 6 -5.75 -5.47 -16.57
N ILE A 7 -6.85 -4.83 -16.17
CA ILE A 7 -7.91 -5.47 -15.39
C ILE A 7 -8.54 -6.61 -16.16
N ASP A 8 -8.87 -6.41 -17.44
CA ASP A 8 -9.52 -7.43 -18.28
C ASP A 8 -8.72 -8.73 -18.37
N ILE A 9 -7.39 -8.64 -18.37
CA ILE A 9 -6.51 -9.81 -18.48
C ILE A 9 -5.78 -10.18 -17.19
N GLY A 10 -6.05 -9.48 -16.08
CA GLY A 10 -5.39 -9.71 -14.79
C GLY A 10 -3.91 -9.34 -14.77
N SER A 11 -3.48 -8.39 -15.60
CA SER A 11 -2.10 -7.93 -15.69
C SER A 11 -1.89 -6.62 -14.93
N ARG A 12 -0.76 -6.48 -14.24
CA ARG A 12 -0.35 -5.20 -13.64
C ARG A 12 0.13 -4.20 -14.70
N GLY A 13 0.86 -4.67 -15.68
CA GLY A 13 1.37 -3.84 -16.77
C GLY A 13 0.33 -3.56 -17.85
N ILE A 14 0.59 -2.55 -18.67
CA ILE A 14 -0.21 -2.30 -19.88
C ILE A 14 -0.02 -3.50 -20.80
N PRO A 15 -1.11 -4.19 -21.19
CA PRO A 15 -1.02 -5.29 -22.15
C PRO A 15 -0.28 -4.85 -23.42
N MET A 16 0.48 -5.75 -24.02
CA MET A 16 1.40 -5.55 -25.15
C MET A 16 2.75 -4.90 -24.81
N PHE A 17 2.86 -4.11 -23.77
CA PHE A 17 4.11 -3.42 -23.42
C PHE A 17 4.74 -3.93 -22.12
N GLU A 18 4.00 -4.71 -21.34
CA GLU A 18 4.38 -5.16 -19.98
C GLU A 18 4.87 -4.02 -19.06
N LEU A 19 4.46 -2.79 -19.37
CA LEU A 19 4.90 -1.57 -18.72
C LEU A 19 3.98 -1.21 -17.56
N ASP A 20 4.54 -1.04 -16.37
CA ASP A 20 3.83 -0.51 -15.22
C ASP A 20 3.61 1.00 -15.38
N MET A 21 2.34 1.43 -15.50
CA MET A 21 1.98 2.85 -15.62
C MET A 21 2.60 3.69 -14.50
N ASN A 22 2.66 3.13 -13.28
CA ASN A 22 3.23 3.83 -12.14
C ASN A 22 4.78 3.84 -12.14
N ARG A 23 5.39 3.75 -13.33
CA ARG A 23 6.83 3.90 -13.59
C ARG A 23 7.12 4.84 -14.77
N VAL A 24 6.08 5.52 -15.29
CA VAL A 24 6.25 6.42 -16.45
C VAL A 24 5.71 7.83 -16.21
N PHE A 25 5.13 8.12 -15.04
CA PHE A 25 4.69 9.47 -14.70
C PHE A 25 5.87 10.44 -14.52
N PRO A 26 5.72 11.73 -14.88
CA PRO A 26 4.52 12.40 -15.36
C PRO A 26 4.17 12.12 -16.82
N GLY A 27 4.96 11.35 -17.56
CA GLY A 27 4.78 11.08 -18.98
C GLY A 27 5.32 12.17 -19.91
N ASP A 28 5.15 11.94 -21.22
CA ASP A 28 5.51 12.87 -22.31
C ASP A 28 4.49 12.73 -23.44
N ASN A 29 3.84 13.83 -23.85
CA ASN A 29 2.88 13.86 -24.95
C ASN A 29 3.48 13.45 -26.30
N ASN A 30 4.79 13.57 -26.47
CA ASN A 30 5.52 13.19 -27.67
C ASN A 30 6.25 11.84 -27.53
N GLY A 31 6.11 11.19 -26.39
CA GLY A 31 6.74 9.93 -26.07
C GLY A 31 6.01 8.71 -26.62
N ALA A 32 6.36 7.53 -26.12
CA ALA A 32 5.64 6.31 -26.43
C ALA A 32 4.19 6.34 -25.91
N VAL A 33 3.34 5.41 -26.37
CA VAL A 33 1.90 5.40 -26.03
C VAL A 33 1.66 5.48 -24.52
N ALA A 34 2.43 4.72 -23.73
CA ALA A 34 2.28 4.75 -22.27
C ALA A 34 2.64 6.09 -21.65
N GLU A 35 3.68 6.76 -22.16
CA GLU A 35 4.10 8.09 -21.70
C GLU A 35 3.06 9.16 -22.11
N SER A 36 2.49 9.05 -23.30
CA SER A 36 1.43 9.95 -23.75
C SER A 36 0.14 9.77 -22.93
N VAL A 37 -0.22 8.53 -22.57
CA VAL A 37 -1.36 8.26 -21.67
C VAL A 37 -1.10 8.81 -20.28
N ALA A 38 0.10 8.61 -19.72
CA ALA A 38 0.48 9.14 -18.41
C ALA A 38 0.41 10.68 -18.38
N ALA A 39 0.91 11.35 -19.44
CA ALA A 39 0.84 12.80 -19.58
C ALA A 39 -0.61 13.30 -19.66
N GLY A 40 -1.49 12.58 -20.37
CA GLY A 40 -2.92 12.87 -20.41
C GLY A 40 -3.57 12.81 -19.03
N ILE A 41 -3.33 11.73 -18.28
CA ILE A 41 -3.83 11.56 -16.91
C ILE A 41 -3.37 12.71 -16.01
N VAL A 42 -2.09 13.04 -16.04
CA VAL A 42 -1.54 14.16 -15.25
C VAL A 42 -2.20 15.48 -15.64
N SER A 43 -2.39 15.73 -16.95
CA SER A 43 -3.05 16.93 -17.45
C SER A 43 -4.49 17.07 -16.96
N ASP A 44 -5.22 15.98 -16.83
CA ASP A 44 -6.59 15.98 -16.33
C ASP A 44 -6.67 16.25 -14.81
N ILE A 45 -5.61 15.92 -14.06
CA ILE A 45 -5.57 16.06 -12.59
C ILE A 45 -4.96 17.39 -12.15
N ILE A 46 -4.07 17.98 -12.95
CA ILE A 46 -3.44 19.29 -12.65
C ILE A 46 -4.52 20.35 -12.39
N GLY A 47 -4.35 21.08 -11.27
CA GLY A 47 -5.31 22.10 -10.84
C GLY A 47 -6.40 21.59 -9.91
N SER A 48 -6.43 20.30 -9.60
CA SER A 48 -7.28 19.75 -8.54
C SER A 48 -6.74 20.15 -7.16
N ASP A 49 -7.64 20.34 -6.20
CA ASP A 49 -7.30 20.70 -4.81
C ASP A 49 -6.67 19.52 -4.06
N PHE A 50 -7.01 18.29 -4.46
CA PHE A 50 -6.53 17.05 -3.84
C PHE A 50 -6.67 15.86 -4.79
N CYS A 51 -5.73 14.92 -4.71
CA CYS A 51 -5.79 13.64 -5.42
C CYS A 51 -5.58 12.47 -4.44
N LEU A 52 -6.38 11.43 -4.59
CA LEU A 52 -6.21 10.16 -3.90
C LEU A 52 -5.91 9.05 -4.90
N ASP A 53 -4.69 8.53 -4.83
CA ASP A 53 -4.21 7.40 -5.65
C ASP A 53 -4.48 6.09 -4.89
N ILE A 54 -5.44 5.29 -5.38
CA ILE A 54 -5.93 4.10 -4.68
C ILE A 54 -5.31 2.85 -5.27
N HIS A 55 -4.64 2.08 -4.42
CA HIS A 55 -3.99 0.81 -4.76
C HIS A 55 -4.54 -0.35 -3.96
N SER A 56 -4.57 -1.54 -4.56
CA SER A 56 -4.48 -2.79 -3.81
C SER A 56 -3.02 -3.23 -3.83
N SER A 57 -2.58 -3.93 -2.80
CA SER A 57 -1.24 -4.48 -2.75
C SER A 57 -0.94 -5.42 -3.93
N ASN A 58 0.30 -5.89 -4.05
CA ASN A 58 0.61 -6.91 -5.05
C ASN A 58 -0.10 -8.24 -4.74
N ILE A 59 -0.02 -9.20 -5.64
CA ILE A 59 -0.68 -10.53 -5.51
C ILE A 59 -0.07 -11.44 -4.44
N PHE A 60 1.02 -11.03 -3.81
CA PHE A 60 1.79 -11.89 -2.89
C PHE A 60 1.53 -11.58 -1.43
N VAL A 61 1.24 -10.33 -1.08
CA VAL A 61 1.08 -9.89 0.31
C VAL A 61 -0.24 -9.16 0.51
N ARG A 62 -0.82 -9.32 1.68
CA ARG A 62 -1.95 -8.55 2.18
C ARG A 62 -1.42 -7.37 2.97
N GLU A 63 -1.96 -6.21 2.71
CA GLU A 63 -1.70 -5.01 3.50
C GLU A 63 -2.96 -4.57 4.23
N MET A 64 -2.81 -4.17 5.49
CA MET A 64 -3.90 -3.50 6.20
C MET A 64 -4.18 -2.15 5.53
N PRO A 65 -5.39 -1.59 5.66
CA PRO A 65 -5.69 -0.26 5.14
C PRO A 65 -4.68 0.76 5.65
N GLN A 66 -3.87 1.28 4.75
CA GLN A 66 -2.82 2.23 5.09
C GLN A 66 -2.75 3.37 4.09
N VAL A 67 -2.32 4.52 4.57
CA VAL A 67 -1.96 5.66 3.74
C VAL A 67 -0.44 5.81 3.76
N ARG A 68 0.12 6.04 2.60
CA ARG A 68 1.56 6.23 2.40
C ARG A 68 1.86 7.67 2.04
N LEU A 69 2.86 8.24 2.68
CA LEU A 69 3.37 9.56 2.36
C LEU A 69 4.87 9.66 2.64
N ASN A 70 5.51 10.61 1.97
CA ASN A 70 6.92 10.89 2.15
C ASN A 70 7.14 11.85 3.30
N ASP A 71 8.30 11.74 3.97
CA ASP A 71 8.72 12.65 5.02
C ASP A 71 8.75 14.12 4.58
N ASP A 72 9.11 14.43 3.33
CA ASP A 72 9.11 15.79 2.77
C ASP A 72 7.70 16.45 2.74
N ASN A 73 6.63 15.68 2.75
CA ASN A 73 5.26 16.16 2.60
C ASN A 73 4.39 15.94 3.86
N VAL A 74 4.97 15.49 4.96
CA VAL A 74 4.24 15.12 6.19
C VAL A 74 3.37 16.25 6.70
N ASP A 75 3.95 17.44 6.88
CA ASP A 75 3.21 18.58 7.44
C ASP A 75 1.98 18.95 6.62
N LYS A 76 2.05 18.83 5.30
CA LYS A 76 0.98 19.14 4.37
C LYS A 76 -0.06 18.03 4.26
N LEU A 77 0.37 16.77 4.22
CA LEU A 77 -0.48 15.64 3.83
C LEU A 77 -1.02 14.82 5.01
N LEU A 78 -0.33 14.82 6.16
CA LEU A 78 -0.76 14.05 7.34
C LEU A 78 -2.17 14.39 7.83
N PRO A 79 -2.63 15.67 7.84
CA PRO A 79 -4.01 15.98 8.20
C PRO A 79 -5.04 15.26 7.32
N TYR A 80 -4.80 15.19 6.01
CA TYR A 80 -5.67 14.48 5.06
C TYR A 80 -5.58 12.95 5.22
N ALA A 81 -4.36 12.43 5.48
CA ALA A 81 -4.15 11.00 5.70
C ALA A 81 -4.98 10.48 6.88
N LYS A 82 -5.11 11.26 7.95
CA LYS A 82 -5.94 10.94 9.13
C LYS A 82 -7.44 10.90 8.85
N MET A 83 -7.89 11.53 7.77
CA MET A 83 -9.30 11.58 7.38
C MET A 83 -9.73 10.37 6.57
N LEU A 84 -8.80 9.57 6.02
CA LEU A 84 -9.08 8.48 5.09
C LEU A 84 -9.50 7.16 5.75
N ASN A 85 -9.80 7.16 7.07
CA ASN A 85 -10.25 5.97 7.80
C ASN A 85 -9.28 4.77 7.69
N ALA A 86 -7.99 5.03 7.48
CA ALA A 86 -6.97 4.01 7.44
C ALA A 86 -6.61 3.51 8.85
N ASP A 87 -6.09 2.28 8.96
CA ASP A 87 -5.58 1.75 10.24
C ASP A 87 -4.14 2.19 10.51
N PHE A 88 -3.40 2.51 9.44
CA PHE A 88 -1.98 2.82 9.52
C PHE A 88 -1.59 3.96 8.56
N VAL A 89 -0.71 4.85 9.02
CA VAL A 89 -0.04 5.85 8.16
C VAL A 89 1.43 5.54 8.13
N TRP A 90 1.92 5.14 6.96
CA TRP A 90 3.33 4.83 6.77
C TRP A 90 4.06 6.03 6.17
N ILE A 91 4.89 6.66 7.00
CA ILE A 91 5.80 7.72 6.57
C ILE A 91 7.13 7.08 6.22
N PHE A 92 7.58 7.25 4.99
CA PHE A 92 8.83 6.69 4.50
C PHE A 92 9.76 7.79 3.99
N SER A 93 11.07 7.50 4.01
CA SER A 93 12.07 8.46 3.56
C SER A 93 11.94 8.73 2.06
N SER A 94 11.99 10.01 1.69
CA SER A 94 11.99 10.47 0.30
C SER A 94 13.12 9.86 -0.55
N ILE A 95 14.23 9.43 0.07
CA ILE A 95 15.35 8.75 -0.60
C ILE A 95 14.92 7.42 -1.25
N THR A 96 13.84 6.80 -0.77
CA THR A 96 13.33 5.51 -1.28
C THR A 96 12.20 5.66 -2.29
N VAL A 97 11.82 6.89 -2.64
CA VAL A 97 10.73 7.19 -3.55
C VAL A 97 11.12 6.90 -4.98
N LEU A 98 10.17 6.35 -5.72
CA LEU A 98 10.28 6.19 -7.16
C LEU A 98 9.74 7.44 -7.84
N ASP A 99 10.62 8.22 -8.47
CA ASP A 99 10.31 9.51 -9.10
C ASP A 99 9.24 9.44 -10.19
N ALA A 100 9.06 8.26 -10.78
CA ALA A 100 8.13 8.03 -11.89
C ALA A 100 6.75 7.50 -11.44
N THR A 101 6.33 7.75 -10.20
CA THR A 101 4.99 7.42 -9.72
C THR A 101 4.03 8.60 -9.86
N LEU A 102 2.72 8.29 -9.96
CA LEU A 102 1.68 9.30 -10.06
C LEU A 102 1.72 10.27 -8.87
N ALA A 103 1.72 9.73 -7.66
CA ALA A 103 1.70 10.54 -6.44
C ALA A 103 2.95 11.43 -6.30
N TYR A 104 4.14 10.93 -6.63
CA TYR A 104 5.37 11.73 -6.63
C TYR A 104 5.25 12.89 -7.63
N SER A 105 4.89 12.58 -8.87
CA SER A 105 4.78 13.58 -9.94
C SER A 105 3.75 14.66 -9.59
N LEU A 106 2.56 14.29 -9.12
CA LEU A 106 1.51 15.26 -8.79
C LEU A 106 1.89 16.13 -7.57
N ASN A 107 2.51 15.58 -6.55
CA ASN A 107 2.99 16.37 -5.41
C ASN A 107 4.03 17.39 -5.83
N HIS A 108 4.94 17.05 -6.78
CA HIS A 108 5.92 17.99 -7.36
C HIS A 108 5.28 19.04 -8.25
N LEU A 109 4.17 18.71 -8.91
CA LEU A 109 3.38 19.63 -9.73
C LEU A 109 2.39 20.48 -8.91
N GLY A 110 2.41 20.34 -7.58
CA GLY A 110 1.62 21.17 -6.67
C GLY A 110 0.25 20.63 -6.31
N VAL A 111 -0.15 19.46 -6.80
CA VAL A 111 -1.40 18.79 -6.43
C VAL A 111 -1.16 17.90 -5.20
N PRO A 112 -1.75 18.20 -4.02
CA PRO A 112 -1.64 17.36 -2.84
C PRO A 112 -2.16 15.96 -3.12
N THR A 113 -1.29 14.96 -3.08
CA THR A 113 -1.64 13.59 -3.47
C THR A 113 -1.22 12.60 -2.39
N LEU A 114 -2.17 11.77 -1.95
CA LEU A 114 -1.95 10.64 -1.04
C LEU A 114 -2.11 9.31 -1.77
N VAL A 115 -1.38 8.30 -1.30
CA VAL A 115 -1.52 6.92 -1.75
C VAL A 115 -2.23 6.11 -0.67
N ALA A 116 -3.36 5.50 -1.00
CA ALA A 116 -4.02 4.51 -0.15
C ALA A 116 -3.70 3.10 -0.66
N GLU A 117 -3.22 2.24 0.24
CA GLU A 117 -2.90 0.83 -0.07
C GLU A 117 -3.68 -0.09 0.85
N MET A 118 -4.29 -1.16 0.30
CA MET A 118 -5.03 -2.11 1.12
C MET A 118 -5.24 -3.46 0.44
N GLY A 119 -5.39 -4.51 1.26
CA GLY A 119 -5.77 -5.83 0.77
C GLY A 119 -4.70 -6.53 -0.07
N VAL A 120 -5.13 -7.29 -1.05
CA VAL A 120 -4.29 -8.14 -1.93
C VAL A 120 -4.69 -7.88 -3.37
N GLY A 121 -3.73 -7.77 -4.26
CA GLY A 121 -3.98 -7.64 -5.70
C GLY A 121 -4.79 -8.81 -6.26
N ASN A 122 -5.57 -8.54 -7.31
CA ASN A 122 -6.48 -9.48 -7.96
C ASN A 122 -7.58 -10.07 -7.04
N ARG A 123 -7.90 -9.40 -5.93
CA ARG A 123 -8.97 -9.79 -5.00
C ARG A 123 -9.77 -8.58 -4.56
N ILE A 124 -11.08 -8.80 -4.38
CA ILE A 124 -11.97 -7.79 -3.79
C ILE A 124 -12.02 -8.00 -2.29
N ASN A 125 -11.59 -6.99 -1.52
CA ASN A 125 -11.83 -6.92 -0.09
C ASN A 125 -12.92 -5.89 0.19
N LYS A 126 -14.15 -6.37 0.34
CA LYS A 126 -15.32 -5.49 0.52
C LYS A 126 -15.24 -4.66 1.80
N GLU A 127 -14.72 -5.23 2.89
CA GLU A 127 -14.60 -4.54 4.17
C GLU A 127 -13.64 -3.34 4.05
N TYR A 128 -12.45 -3.54 3.49
CA TYR A 128 -11.48 -2.47 3.29
C TYR A 128 -11.97 -1.41 2.29
N SER A 129 -12.69 -1.86 1.25
CA SER A 129 -13.27 -0.92 0.28
C SER A 129 -14.31 -0.01 0.92
N LEU A 130 -15.19 -0.54 1.78
CA LEU A 130 -16.18 0.25 2.52
C LEU A 130 -15.50 1.16 3.55
N GLN A 131 -14.47 0.67 4.24
CA GLN A 131 -13.70 1.45 5.19
C GLN A 131 -13.06 2.69 4.51
N LEU A 132 -12.43 2.51 3.35
CA LEU A 132 -11.87 3.65 2.61
C LEU A 132 -12.96 4.58 2.07
N LEU A 133 -14.09 4.04 1.62
CA LEU A 133 -15.21 4.84 1.13
C LEU A 133 -15.74 5.78 2.22
N ASP A 134 -15.90 5.28 3.45
CA ASP A 134 -16.25 6.11 4.61
C ASP A 134 -15.24 7.23 4.84
N GLY A 135 -13.94 6.92 4.71
CA GLY A 135 -12.86 7.91 4.80
C GLY A 135 -12.91 8.96 3.69
N ILE A 136 -13.22 8.56 2.46
CA ILE A 136 -13.38 9.48 1.33
C ILE A 136 -14.55 10.44 1.59
N PHE A 137 -15.71 9.94 2.00
CA PHE A 137 -16.85 10.82 2.35
C PHE A 137 -16.52 11.73 3.52
N TYR A 138 -15.85 11.22 4.56
CA TYR A 138 -15.40 12.06 5.67
C TYR A 138 -14.48 13.18 5.19
N LEU A 139 -13.49 12.88 4.35
CA LEU A 139 -12.59 13.87 3.75
C LEU A 139 -13.38 14.91 2.93
N MET A 140 -14.30 14.49 2.08
CA MET A 140 -15.13 15.40 1.28
C MET A 140 -15.97 16.34 2.14
N ILE A 141 -16.51 15.86 3.27
CA ILE A 141 -17.25 16.69 4.24
C ILE A 141 -16.30 17.71 4.88
N GLN A 142 -15.11 17.30 5.32
CA GLN A 142 -14.14 18.20 5.93
C GLN A 142 -13.62 19.28 4.95
N LEU A 143 -13.59 18.99 3.66
CA LEU A 143 -13.24 19.93 2.60
C LEU A 143 -14.41 20.80 2.13
N GLY A 144 -15.63 20.60 2.67
CA GLY A 144 -16.81 21.34 2.26
C GLY A 144 -17.35 20.99 0.86
N ILE A 145 -16.96 19.83 0.33
CA ILE A 145 -17.38 19.32 -1.00
C ILE A 145 -18.71 18.55 -0.88
N TRP A 146 -18.96 17.94 0.27
CA TRP A 146 -20.14 17.12 0.53
C TRP A 146 -20.83 17.56 1.84
N GLU A 147 -22.16 17.69 1.82
CA GLU A 147 -22.96 17.99 3.01
C GLU A 147 -23.67 16.73 3.50
N ASP A 148 -23.19 16.16 4.62
CA ASP A 148 -23.81 15.03 5.30
C ASP A 148 -23.31 14.98 6.75
N GLU A 149 -23.93 14.11 7.57
CA GLU A 149 -23.38 13.82 8.90
C GLU A 149 -22.08 12.97 8.74
N PRO A 150 -20.96 13.42 9.35
CA PRO A 150 -19.69 12.71 9.16
C PRO A 150 -19.71 11.35 9.85
N VAL A 151 -19.34 10.32 9.13
CA VAL A 151 -19.08 9.00 9.70
C VAL A 151 -17.86 9.07 10.62
N LYS A 152 -17.89 8.36 11.73
CA LYS A 152 -16.73 8.28 12.64
C LYS A 152 -15.61 7.49 11.97
N VAL A 153 -14.50 8.14 11.68
CA VAL A 153 -13.29 7.51 11.18
C VAL A 153 -12.37 7.03 12.32
N ARG A 154 -11.51 6.07 12.02
CA ARG A 154 -10.50 5.54 12.95
C ARG A 154 -9.35 6.52 13.07
N GLU A 155 -8.71 6.56 14.25
CA GLU A 155 -7.42 7.23 14.42
C GLU A 155 -6.33 6.25 13.99
N PRO A 156 -5.55 6.53 12.94
CA PRO A 156 -4.54 5.61 12.45
C PRO A 156 -3.32 5.56 13.37
N ILE A 157 -2.64 4.42 13.37
CA ILE A 157 -1.28 4.33 13.93
C ILE A 157 -0.33 5.02 12.95
N ILE A 158 0.47 5.97 13.44
CA ILE A 158 1.38 6.74 12.62
C ILE A 158 2.81 6.26 12.85
N SER A 159 3.51 5.86 11.78
CA SER A 159 4.91 5.45 11.85
C SER A 159 5.84 6.66 11.79
N THR A 160 6.00 7.37 12.91
CA THR A 160 6.86 8.57 12.97
C THR A 160 8.31 8.26 13.28
N GLU A 161 8.56 7.34 14.21
CA GLU A 161 9.90 7.04 14.73
C GLU A 161 10.10 5.53 14.92
N GLY A 162 9.15 4.74 14.46
CA GLY A 162 9.18 3.31 14.61
C GLY A 162 10.12 2.65 13.61
N GLU A 163 10.71 1.56 14.04
CA GLU A 163 11.50 0.71 13.17
C GLU A 163 10.58 -0.26 12.42
N VAL A 164 10.68 -0.29 11.09
CA VAL A 164 9.99 -1.28 10.27
C VAL A 164 10.92 -2.45 10.01
N ASN A 165 10.56 -3.62 10.53
CA ASN A 165 11.26 -4.85 10.28
C ASN A 165 10.64 -5.61 9.11
N PHE A 166 11.48 -5.95 8.13
CA PHE A 166 11.12 -6.76 6.97
C PHE A 166 11.49 -8.20 7.25
N LEU A 167 10.50 -9.05 7.48
CA LEU A 167 10.70 -10.47 7.68
C LEU A 167 10.68 -11.18 6.34
N THR A 168 11.77 -11.83 5.99
CA THR A 168 11.95 -12.51 4.70
C THR A 168 12.20 -14.00 4.86
N ALA A 169 11.82 -14.77 3.85
CA ALA A 169 12.08 -16.19 3.77
C ALA A 169 13.59 -16.46 3.67
N LYS A 170 14.14 -17.28 4.57
CA LYS A 170 15.51 -17.81 4.49
C LYS A 170 15.59 -19.08 3.66
N GLU A 171 14.45 -19.76 3.52
CA GLU A 171 14.30 -21.01 2.78
C GLU A 171 13.16 -20.85 1.75
N SER A 172 13.19 -21.69 0.70
CA SER A 172 12.08 -21.80 -0.26
C SER A 172 11.13 -22.90 0.18
N GLY A 173 9.81 -22.70 0.03
CA GLY A 173 8.81 -23.68 0.43
C GLY A 173 7.40 -23.12 0.42
N ILE A 174 6.54 -23.66 1.27
CA ILE A 174 5.16 -23.21 1.48
C ILE A 174 5.09 -22.46 2.80
N PHE A 175 4.73 -21.18 2.73
CA PHE A 175 4.47 -20.37 3.92
C PHE A 175 3.07 -20.66 4.46
N VAL A 176 3.01 -21.06 5.72
CA VAL A 176 1.78 -21.30 6.47
C VAL A 176 1.69 -20.26 7.58
N PRO A 177 0.81 -19.25 7.43
CA PRO A 177 0.69 -18.21 8.45
C PRO A 177 0.08 -18.79 9.74
N ALA A 178 0.62 -18.38 10.88
CA ALA A 178 0.06 -18.69 12.21
C ALA A 178 -0.94 -17.61 12.66
N ILE A 179 -0.89 -16.42 12.03
CA ILE A 179 -1.83 -15.32 12.27
C ILE A 179 -2.77 -15.15 11.06
N ASN A 180 -4.03 -14.83 11.32
CA ASN A 180 -5.06 -14.76 10.27
C ASN A 180 -5.15 -13.38 9.58
N SER A 181 -4.62 -12.34 10.20
CA SER A 181 -4.70 -10.96 9.70
C SER A 181 -3.55 -10.10 10.21
N CYS A 182 -3.38 -8.94 9.60
CA CYS A 182 -2.56 -7.88 10.15
C CYS A 182 -3.13 -7.41 11.51
N GLY A 183 -2.27 -6.94 12.41
CA GLY A 183 -2.69 -6.50 13.74
C GLY A 183 -1.56 -6.52 14.76
N ILE A 184 -1.93 -6.32 16.03
CA ILE A 184 -0.98 -6.29 17.16
C ILE A 184 -0.29 -7.64 17.30
N ILE A 185 1.01 -7.60 17.56
CA ILE A 185 1.87 -8.76 17.78
C ILE A 185 2.88 -8.47 18.88
N HIS A 186 3.30 -9.51 19.61
CA HIS A 186 4.33 -9.41 20.65
C HIS A 186 5.64 -10.07 20.20
N MET A 187 6.73 -9.63 20.78
CA MET A 187 8.05 -10.23 20.56
C MET A 187 8.01 -11.74 20.88
N GLY A 188 8.47 -12.56 19.92
CA GLY A 188 8.47 -14.01 20.02
C GLY A 188 7.19 -14.70 19.56
N ASP A 189 6.10 -13.94 19.26
CA ASP A 189 4.89 -14.54 18.69
C ASP A 189 5.18 -15.16 17.32
N ASN A 190 4.64 -16.34 17.08
CA ASN A 190 4.77 -17.02 15.79
C ASN A 190 3.90 -16.33 14.72
N ILE A 191 4.54 -15.83 13.66
CA ILE A 191 3.87 -15.24 12.50
C ILE A 191 3.51 -16.32 11.48
N GLY A 192 4.32 -17.39 11.40
CA GLY A 192 4.09 -18.51 10.49
C GLY A 192 5.33 -19.37 10.30
N ASP A 193 5.14 -20.43 9.52
CA ASP A 193 6.19 -21.41 9.24
C ASP A 193 6.40 -21.58 7.74
N ILE A 194 7.62 -21.84 7.32
CA ILE A 194 7.90 -22.34 5.96
C ILE A 194 8.08 -23.85 6.05
N ILE A 195 7.27 -24.57 5.28
CA ILE A 195 7.30 -26.03 5.23
C ILE A 195 7.82 -26.55 3.89
N GLU A 196 8.50 -27.68 3.94
CA GLU A 196 8.87 -28.45 2.76
C GLU A 196 7.62 -29.16 2.22
N PRO A 197 7.29 -29.02 0.92
CA PRO A 197 5.96 -29.40 0.41
C PRO A 197 5.73 -30.93 0.27
N ILE A 198 6.78 -31.76 0.26
CA ILE A 198 6.66 -33.20 0.06
C ILE A 198 6.53 -33.95 1.39
N GLU A 199 7.42 -33.66 2.33
CA GLU A 199 7.49 -34.33 3.62
C GLU A 199 6.77 -33.59 4.74
N GLY A 200 6.36 -32.32 4.50
CA GLY A 200 5.71 -31.47 5.50
C GLY A 200 6.62 -30.99 6.62
N ARG A 201 7.93 -31.12 6.44
CA ARG A 201 8.92 -30.72 7.44
C ARG A 201 9.01 -29.21 7.54
N ILE A 202 9.05 -28.66 8.77
CA ILE A 202 9.29 -27.24 8.97
C ILE A 202 10.74 -26.91 8.63
N LEU A 203 10.93 -25.96 7.74
CA LEU A 203 12.24 -25.45 7.29
C LEU A 203 12.64 -24.19 8.05
N GLN A 204 11.64 -23.36 8.41
CA GLN A 204 11.87 -22.09 9.11
C GLN A 204 10.66 -21.73 9.95
N HIS A 205 10.89 -21.35 11.21
CA HIS A 205 9.93 -20.62 12.04
C HIS A 205 10.12 -19.11 11.84
N ILE A 206 9.02 -18.36 11.73
CA ILE A 206 9.04 -16.91 11.61
C ILE A 206 8.37 -16.32 12.84
N GLU A 207 9.16 -15.71 13.70
CA GLU A 207 8.72 -15.06 14.93
C GLU A 207 8.83 -13.55 14.81
N SER A 208 8.00 -12.83 15.55
CA SER A 208 8.11 -11.37 15.63
C SER A 208 9.38 -10.98 16.39
N PRO A 209 10.23 -10.09 15.83
CA PRO A 209 11.44 -9.64 16.51
C PRO A 209 11.17 -8.61 17.61
N MET A 210 9.92 -8.11 17.72
CA MET A 210 9.54 -7.02 18.63
C MET A 210 8.04 -7.00 18.91
N ASP A 211 7.65 -6.27 19.95
CA ASP A 211 6.28 -5.84 20.15
C ASP A 211 5.91 -4.78 19.09
N GLY A 212 4.73 -4.89 18.50
CA GLY A 212 4.33 -3.93 17.48
C GLY A 212 3.06 -4.29 16.73
N ILE A 213 3.02 -3.89 15.46
CA ILE A 213 1.91 -4.19 14.56
C ILE A 213 2.42 -4.83 13.27
N VAL A 214 1.85 -5.96 12.90
CA VAL A 214 2.00 -6.52 11.55
C VAL A 214 1.05 -5.76 10.63
N PHE A 215 1.59 -5.01 9.69
CA PHE A 215 0.78 -4.24 8.73
C PHE A 215 0.87 -4.77 7.29
N THR A 216 1.75 -5.74 7.06
CA THR A 216 1.86 -6.51 5.81
C THR A 216 2.09 -7.97 6.16
N LEU A 217 1.34 -8.88 5.53
CA LEU A 217 1.46 -10.33 5.73
C LEU A 217 1.42 -11.06 4.39
N ARG A 218 2.26 -12.07 4.22
CA ARG A 218 2.28 -12.95 3.05
C ARG A 218 0.94 -13.67 2.89
N GLU A 219 0.34 -13.56 1.72
CA GLU A 219 -0.93 -14.21 1.33
C GLU A 219 -0.71 -15.36 0.36
N ASN A 220 0.18 -15.19 -0.62
CA ASN A 220 0.53 -16.27 -1.55
C ASN A 220 1.45 -17.27 -0.85
N PRO A 221 1.05 -18.55 -0.72
CA PRO A 221 1.79 -19.49 0.11
C PRO A 221 3.13 -19.93 -0.49
N VAL A 222 3.29 -19.90 -1.81
CA VAL A 222 4.57 -20.27 -2.44
C VAL A 222 5.59 -19.17 -2.20
N VAL A 223 6.71 -19.54 -1.58
CA VAL A 223 7.79 -18.59 -1.28
C VAL A 223 9.13 -19.11 -1.76
N TYR A 224 9.93 -18.20 -2.26
CA TYR A 224 11.34 -18.41 -2.55
C TYR A 224 12.19 -17.69 -1.51
N LYS A 225 13.41 -18.15 -1.31
CA LYS A 225 14.38 -17.47 -0.46
C LYS A 225 14.48 -15.98 -0.81
N GLY A 226 14.39 -15.11 0.19
CA GLY A 226 14.34 -13.66 0.04
C GLY A 226 12.92 -13.07 -0.14
N ALA A 227 11.88 -13.89 -0.33
CA ALA A 227 10.51 -13.41 -0.42
C ALA A 227 10.07 -12.72 0.86
N LEU A 228 9.35 -11.59 0.74
CA LEU A 228 8.76 -10.90 1.88
C LEU A 228 7.64 -11.76 2.48
N LEU A 229 7.69 -11.94 3.81
CA LEU A 229 6.69 -12.69 4.59
C LEU A 229 5.81 -11.75 5.42
N ALA A 230 6.43 -10.78 6.11
CA ALA A 230 5.70 -9.79 6.90
C ALA A 230 6.51 -8.49 7.02
N ARG A 231 5.79 -7.40 7.32
CA ARG A 231 6.37 -6.16 7.86
C ARG A 231 5.79 -5.92 9.24
N VAL A 232 6.66 -5.72 10.20
CA VAL A 232 6.32 -5.41 11.57
C VAL A 232 6.82 -4.01 11.89
N HIS A 233 5.92 -3.13 12.33
CA HIS A 233 6.26 -1.82 12.85
C HIS A 233 6.27 -1.89 14.38
N GLY A 234 7.42 -1.63 14.98
CA GLY A 234 7.58 -1.51 16.43
C GLY A 234 7.70 -0.05 16.84
N GLY A 235 6.91 0.38 17.84
CA GLY A 235 7.13 1.66 18.49
C GLY A 235 8.41 1.62 19.31
N ARG A 236 9.15 2.74 19.39
CA ARG A 236 10.18 2.90 20.44
C ARG A 236 9.50 2.83 21.80
N LYS A 237 10.04 2.03 22.71
CA LYS A 237 9.66 1.99 24.12
C LYS A 237 9.91 3.34 24.79
#